data_4db1c1f7708a40dd9d69aac9f1088e54
#
_entry.id   4db1c1f7708a40dd9d69aac9f1088e54
#
_cell.length_a   1.000
_cell.length_b   1.000
_cell.length_c   1.000
_cell.angle_alpha   90.00
_cell.angle_beta   90.00
_cell.angle_gamma   90.00
#
_symmetry.space_group_name_H-M   'P 1'
#
loop_
_entity.id
_entity.type
_entity.pdbx_description
1 polymer ?
#
loop_
_entity_poly.entity_id
_entity_poly.type
_entity_poly.pdbx_seq_one_letter_code
_entity_poly.pdbx_strand_id
1 'polypeptide(L)'
;MILQLYKDLKILLLLLIIALPVEGQFHFAKNFKIKNKEVTGIYERFAELPQLRGSSYGIIVKDGSTGQNLIYFNQDLNLIPASNMKLFTSMNGLKNLGVDFTFKTKIWVSGPIENGILKGSLWIEGSGDPTIYSPEKEKFGDNFFNKLIKVLKSAGIQKIEGQMYATEIHNPYSGIRSDWSWSDVGNYYGAGIYPLNINENQYALFLSATAQGKAAKIKKRDSISDVEVTSEEVITDGPHTPDLAYIYWRPGSTDAKITGSLPQDSNLQKVKGALQNPEKVFFKVLTSQLSKSGIALEGKQLELEPLKEIGFVESAPLREIVKEVNLLSNNLMTESIAFALTKKDDKLDESGWTHLARFANQINCPQGFYLADGSGLSPSNRISPEGFCKALFWAKKQSFYGDLMASLPVSGTSGTMRNFCKSPAAKGKIQAKSGTLTRTLCYSGYAKAKRGDLVFSIMINSYSGNFKAMKSELEKIMEAMVSIQ
;
A
#
# COMPACT_ATOMS: atom_id res chain seq x y z
N MET A 1 2.52 26.26 63.89
CA MET A 1 2.30 24.84 63.57
C MET A 1 1.00 24.63 62.72
N ILE A 2 -0.16 25.10 63.17
CA ILE A 2 -1.45 24.92 62.48
C ILE A 2 -1.49 25.64 61.09
N LEU A 3 -0.92 26.85 60.97
CA LEU A 3 -0.88 27.60 59.69
C LEU A 3 0.03 26.93 58.65
N GLN A 4 1.08 26.22 59.07
CA GLN A 4 1.97 25.52 58.18
C GLN A 4 1.30 24.25 57.61
N LEU A 5 0.59 23.51 58.48
CA LEU A 5 -0.20 22.36 58.03
C LEU A 5 -1.29 22.73 56.99
N TYR A 6 -1.91 23.90 57.11
CA TYR A 6 -2.95 24.38 56.17
C TYR A 6 -2.36 24.78 54.82
N LYS A 7 -1.11 25.31 54.81
CA LYS A 7 -0.39 25.60 53.56
C LYS A 7 0.03 24.32 52.85
N ASP A 8 0.56 23.36 53.62
CA ASP A 8 1.01 22.07 53.05
C ASP A 8 -0.17 21.23 52.53
N LEU A 9 -1.33 21.28 53.21
CA LEU A 9 -2.57 20.64 52.76
C LEU A 9 -3.13 21.28 51.47
N LYS A 10 -3.04 22.62 51.34
CA LYS A 10 -3.44 23.33 50.08
C LYS A 10 -2.51 23.01 48.94
N ILE A 11 -1.21 22.89 49.17
CA ILE A 11 -0.23 22.53 48.15
C ILE A 11 -0.43 21.05 47.76
N LEU A 12 -0.71 20.17 48.71
CA LEU A 12 -1.02 18.76 48.43
C LEU A 12 -2.34 18.61 47.62
N LEU A 13 -3.38 19.39 47.96
CA LEU A 13 -4.63 19.42 47.18
C LEU A 13 -4.41 20.02 45.77
N LEU A 14 -3.57 21.05 45.63
CA LEU A 14 -3.21 21.59 44.32
C LEU A 14 -2.40 20.57 43.48
N LEU A 15 -1.48 19.83 44.12
CA LEU A 15 -0.72 18.76 43.44
C LEU A 15 -1.58 17.54 43.11
N LEU A 16 -2.59 17.22 43.90
CA LEU A 16 -3.57 16.17 43.60
C LEU A 16 -4.50 16.57 42.43
N ILE A 17 -4.82 17.85 42.26
CA ILE A 17 -5.60 18.35 41.12
C ILE A 17 -4.77 18.35 39.82
N ILE A 18 -3.43 18.48 39.92
CA ILE A 18 -2.50 18.40 38.79
C ILE A 18 -2.22 16.94 38.38
N ALA A 19 -2.44 15.97 39.30
CA ALA A 19 -2.18 14.53 39.07
C ALA A 19 -3.41 13.74 38.59
N LEU A 20 -4.56 14.36 38.39
CA LEU A 20 -5.65 13.71 37.65
C LEU A 20 -5.20 13.61 36.19
N PRO A 21 -5.18 12.40 35.60
CA PRO A 21 -4.98 12.31 34.16
C PRO A 21 -6.06 13.17 33.50
N VAL A 22 -5.64 14.21 32.79
CA VAL A 22 -6.55 14.94 31.91
C VAL A 22 -6.96 13.93 30.85
N GLU A 23 -8.06 13.22 31.11
CA GLU A 23 -8.67 12.38 30.07
C GLU A 23 -8.97 13.31 28.91
N GLY A 24 -8.27 13.09 27.78
CA GLY A 24 -8.41 13.94 26.62
C GLY A 24 -9.87 13.91 26.17
N GLN A 25 -10.48 15.06 26.05
CA GLN A 25 -11.87 15.19 25.63
C GLN A 25 -11.94 15.57 24.16
N PHE A 26 -12.94 15.07 23.46
CA PHE A 26 -13.25 15.55 22.11
C PHE A 26 -13.60 17.04 22.13
N HIS A 27 -13.02 17.75 21.20
CA HIS A 27 -13.35 19.15 20.92
C HIS A 27 -14.35 19.22 19.77
N PHE A 28 -15.33 20.10 19.92
CA PHE A 28 -16.38 20.31 18.94
C PHE A 28 -16.46 21.78 18.56
N ALA A 29 -16.79 22.10 17.32
CA ALA A 29 -17.02 23.45 16.88
C ALA A 29 -18.10 24.17 17.71
N LYS A 30 -18.01 25.50 17.81
CA LYS A 30 -18.99 26.31 18.53
C LYS A 30 -20.42 25.96 18.08
N ASN A 31 -21.32 25.74 19.04
CA ASN A 31 -22.72 25.34 18.83
C ASN A 31 -22.91 23.95 18.14
N PHE A 32 -21.85 23.19 17.85
CA PHE A 32 -21.96 21.86 17.20
C PHE A 32 -22.74 20.88 18.08
N LYS A 33 -22.45 20.82 19.39
CA LYS A 33 -23.13 19.91 20.33
C LYS A 33 -24.64 20.09 20.37
N ILE A 34 -25.12 21.33 20.27
CA ILE A 34 -26.56 21.64 20.31
C ILE A 34 -27.29 21.03 19.11
N LYS A 35 -26.72 21.18 17.91
CA LYS A 35 -27.31 20.68 16.65
C LYS A 35 -27.11 19.19 16.43
N ASN A 36 -26.05 18.61 16.99
CA ASN A 36 -25.58 17.25 16.70
C ASN A 36 -25.44 16.41 18.00
N LYS A 37 -26.39 16.52 18.95
CA LYS A 37 -26.30 15.88 20.27
C LYS A 37 -26.07 14.36 20.19
N GLU A 38 -26.76 13.68 19.28
CA GLU A 38 -26.61 12.23 19.09
C GLU A 38 -25.21 11.89 18.57
N VAL A 39 -24.72 12.61 17.55
CA VAL A 39 -23.40 12.42 16.97
C VAL A 39 -22.31 12.64 18.03
N THR A 40 -22.39 13.75 18.78
CA THR A 40 -21.39 14.04 19.85
C THR A 40 -21.36 12.95 20.90
N GLY A 41 -22.53 12.44 21.33
CA GLY A 41 -22.61 11.34 22.29
C GLY A 41 -21.99 10.03 21.79
N ILE A 42 -22.03 9.77 20.47
CA ILE A 42 -21.36 8.60 19.89
C ILE A 42 -19.84 8.77 19.97
N TYR A 43 -19.29 9.93 19.62
CA TYR A 43 -17.85 10.20 19.73
C TYR A 43 -17.36 10.21 21.18
N GLU A 44 -18.13 10.78 22.11
CA GLU A 44 -17.79 10.78 23.54
C GLU A 44 -17.72 9.33 24.08
N ARG A 45 -18.72 8.48 23.80
CA ARG A 45 -18.67 7.05 24.16
C ARG A 45 -17.53 6.29 23.50
N PHE A 46 -17.15 6.66 22.28
CA PHE A 46 -16.01 6.05 21.63
C PHE A 46 -14.70 6.29 22.41
N ALA A 47 -14.49 7.50 22.95
CA ALA A 47 -13.32 7.80 23.78
C ALA A 47 -13.25 6.96 25.07
N GLU A 48 -14.38 6.53 25.59
CA GLU A 48 -14.48 5.74 26.83
C GLU A 48 -14.26 4.23 26.62
N LEU A 49 -14.09 3.78 25.36
CA LEU A 49 -13.92 2.35 25.04
C LEU A 49 -12.72 1.75 25.77
N PRO A 50 -12.88 0.62 26.48
CA PRO A 50 -11.77 -0.08 27.14
C PRO A 50 -10.62 -0.43 26.17
N GLN A 51 -10.93 -0.69 24.91
CA GLN A 51 -9.97 -1.00 23.87
C GLN A 51 -9.01 0.15 23.54
N LEU A 52 -9.39 1.39 23.85
CA LEU A 52 -8.60 2.60 23.62
C LEU A 52 -7.75 3.00 24.82
N ARG A 53 -7.91 2.35 25.98
CA ARG A 53 -7.05 2.62 27.15
C ARG A 53 -5.61 2.26 26.84
N GLY A 54 -4.70 3.23 26.97
CA GLY A 54 -3.29 3.08 26.63
C GLY A 54 -2.98 3.07 25.14
N SER A 55 -3.98 3.29 24.26
CA SER A 55 -3.76 3.47 22.83
C SER A 55 -3.38 4.93 22.50
N SER A 56 -2.70 5.12 21.37
CA SER A 56 -2.50 6.43 20.76
C SER A 56 -3.46 6.59 19.59
N TYR A 57 -4.37 7.57 19.65
CA TYR A 57 -5.29 7.81 18.57
C TYR A 57 -5.57 9.29 18.35
N GLY A 58 -5.94 9.63 17.13
CA GLY A 58 -6.31 10.98 16.73
C GLY A 58 -7.43 10.95 15.71
N ILE A 59 -8.36 11.89 15.83
CA ILE A 59 -9.54 12.01 14.98
C ILE A 59 -9.73 13.48 14.61
N ILE A 60 -10.06 13.72 13.34
CA ILE A 60 -10.48 15.02 12.88
C ILE A 60 -11.54 14.90 11.79
N VAL A 61 -12.58 15.71 11.90
CA VAL A 61 -13.62 15.89 10.89
C VAL A 61 -13.74 17.38 10.61
N LYS A 62 -13.57 17.75 9.35
CA LYS A 62 -13.65 19.14 8.88
C LYS A 62 -14.84 19.33 7.95
N ASP A 63 -15.37 20.55 7.93
CA ASP A 63 -16.25 21.02 6.88
C ASP A 63 -15.49 21.04 5.55
N GLY A 64 -16.01 20.33 4.55
CA GLY A 64 -15.32 20.13 3.26
C GLY A 64 -15.28 21.35 2.36
N SER A 65 -16.04 22.42 2.68
CA SER A 65 -16.05 23.68 1.95
C SER A 65 -15.17 24.74 2.61
N THR A 66 -15.26 24.88 3.92
CA THR A 66 -14.56 25.92 4.69
C THR A 66 -13.25 25.47 5.30
N GLY A 67 -13.04 24.15 5.50
CA GLY A 67 -11.90 23.59 6.22
C GLY A 67 -11.99 23.75 7.75
N GLN A 68 -13.11 24.27 8.29
CA GLN A 68 -13.33 24.41 9.72
C GLN A 68 -13.36 23.05 10.42
N ASN A 69 -12.65 22.92 11.55
CA ASN A 69 -12.74 21.74 12.40
C ASN A 69 -14.13 21.64 13.04
N LEU A 70 -14.83 20.53 12.81
CA LEU A 70 -16.13 20.25 13.40
C LEU A 70 -16.01 19.35 14.64
N ILE A 71 -15.21 18.29 14.53
CA ILE A 71 -14.89 17.34 15.60
C ILE A 71 -13.40 17.09 15.54
N TYR A 72 -12.68 17.15 16.65
CA TYR A 72 -11.27 16.85 16.69
C TYR A 72 -10.79 16.38 18.05
N PHE A 73 -9.82 15.51 18.04
CA PHE A 73 -9.12 14.95 19.19
C PHE A 73 -7.72 14.52 18.78
N ASN A 74 -6.68 15.00 19.44
CA ASN A 74 -5.28 14.67 19.14
C ASN A 74 -4.94 14.77 17.63
N GLN A 75 -5.54 15.73 16.92
CA GLN A 75 -5.45 15.86 15.47
C GLN A 75 -4.02 16.08 14.97
N ASP A 76 -3.14 16.64 15.81
CA ASP A 76 -1.74 16.92 15.49
C ASP A 76 -0.76 15.82 15.96
N LEU A 77 -1.27 14.78 16.64
CA LEU A 77 -0.45 13.66 17.10
C LEU A 77 0.03 12.82 15.90
N ASN A 78 1.35 12.67 15.77
CA ASN A 78 1.95 11.85 14.74
C ASN A 78 1.78 10.35 15.06
N LEU A 79 1.08 9.65 14.20
CA LEU A 79 0.67 8.25 14.34
C LEU A 79 1.17 7.42 13.15
N ILE A 80 1.20 6.11 13.31
CA ILE A 80 1.47 5.16 12.21
C ILE A 80 0.25 5.18 11.28
N PRO A 81 0.42 5.58 10.00
CA PRO A 81 -0.70 5.72 9.07
C PRO A 81 -1.15 4.40 8.43
N ALA A 82 -0.32 3.37 8.50
CA ALA A 82 -0.50 2.18 7.67
C ALA A 82 -0.79 2.57 6.20
N SER A 83 -1.61 1.80 5.48
CA SER A 83 -1.90 2.06 4.07
C SER A 83 -2.61 3.38 3.75
N ASN A 84 -2.97 4.21 4.75
CA ASN A 84 -3.39 5.58 4.47
C ASN A 84 -2.27 6.40 3.82
N MET A 85 -1.00 6.00 4.03
CA MET A 85 0.16 6.59 3.37
C MET A 85 0.02 6.64 1.85
N LYS A 86 -0.67 5.66 1.26
CA LYS A 86 -0.95 5.59 -0.18
C LYS A 86 -1.67 6.81 -0.74
N LEU A 87 -2.43 7.54 0.09
CA LEU A 87 -3.04 8.82 -0.31
C LEU A 87 -1.96 9.85 -0.66
N PHE A 88 -0.91 9.95 0.18
CA PHE A 88 0.20 10.87 -0.08
C PHE A 88 0.93 10.50 -1.36
N THR A 89 1.26 9.23 -1.54
CA THR A 89 1.95 8.74 -2.74
C THR A 89 1.11 8.91 -3.99
N SER A 90 -0.19 8.59 -3.93
CA SER A 90 -1.13 8.78 -5.05
C SER A 90 -1.24 10.25 -5.45
N MET A 91 -1.47 11.15 -4.49
CA MET A 91 -1.59 12.58 -4.76
C MET A 91 -0.30 13.17 -5.31
N ASN A 92 0.85 12.76 -4.76
CA ASN A 92 2.16 13.21 -5.21
C ASN A 92 2.46 12.69 -6.64
N GLY A 93 2.16 11.43 -6.92
CA GLY A 93 2.29 10.84 -8.26
C GLY A 93 1.42 11.55 -9.29
N LEU A 94 0.11 11.70 -9.02
CA LEU A 94 -0.82 12.38 -9.92
C LEU A 94 -0.43 13.85 -10.18
N LYS A 95 0.12 14.54 -9.17
CA LYS A 95 0.58 15.92 -9.30
C LYS A 95 1.85 16.05 -10.12
N ASN A 96 2.87 15.25 -9.81
CA ASN A 96 4.22 15.49 -10.31
C ASN A 96 4.57 14.66 -11.55
N LEU A 97 4.01 13.45 -11.69
CA LEU A 97 4.17 12.64 -12.91
C LEU A 97 3.07 12.97 -13.94
N GLY A 98 1.86 13.31 -13.47
CA GLY A 98 0.68 13.53 -14.30
C GLY A 98 -0.21 12.29 -14.39
N VAL A 99 -1.51 12.50 -14.66
CA VAL A 99 -2.53 11.42 -14.69
C VAL A 99 -2.31 10.42 -15.84
N ASP A 100 -1.69 10.88 -16.93
CA ASP A 100 -1.41 10.10 -18.14
C ASP A 100 0.01 9.52 -18.19
N PHE A 101 0.81 9.71 -17.13
CA PHE A 101 2.14 9.13 -17.06
C PHE A 101 2.09 7.61 -17.26
N THR A 102 3.05 7.08 -18.03
CA THR A 102 3.27 5.65 -18.24
C THR A 102 4.70 5.25 -17.87
N PHE A 103 4.86 4.08 -17.31
CA PHE A 103 6.19 3.47 -17.17
C PHE A 103 6.65 2.97 -18.53
N LYS A 104 7.89 3.30 -18.93
CA LYS A 104 8.46 2.91 -20.24
C LYS A 104 9.56 1.91 -20.04
N THR A 105 9.31 0.65 -20.37
CA THR A 105 10.32 -0.40 -20.45
C THR A 105 10.96 -0.35 -21.82
N LYS A 106 12.23 0.04 -21.91
CA LYS A 106 12.96 0.18 -23.17
C LYS A 106 13.60 -1.13 -23.61
N ILE A 107 13.73 -1.29 -24.91
CA ILE A 107 14.27 -2.48 -25.56
C ILE A 107 15.47 -2.05 -26.37
N TRP A 108 16.61 -2.67 -26.06
CA TRP A 108 17.89 -2.37 -26.69
C TRP A 108 18.48 -3.64 -27.31
N VAL A 109 19.30 -3.50 -28.31
CA VAL A 109 20.08 -4.58 -28.91
C VAL A 109 21.55 -4.20 -28.97
N SER A 110 22.42 -5.19 -28.79
CA SER A 110 23.87 -5.06 -29.11
C SER A 110 24.13 -5.83 -30.38
N GLY A 111 24.84 -5.24 -31.32
CA GLY A 111 25.18 -5.86 -32.60
C GLY A 111 24.13 -5.65 -33.71
N PRO A 112 24.48 -6.01 -34.96
CA PRO A 112 23.67 -5.76 -36.14
C PRO A 112 22.50 -6.76 -36.28
N ILE A 113 21.46 -6.33 -36.99
CA ILE A 113 20.37 -7.19 -37.45
C ILE A 113 20.52 -7.47 -38.93
N GLU A 114 20.82 -8.71 -39.31
CA GLU A 114 21.08 -9.14 -40.67
C GLU A 114 20.22 -10.34 -41.05
N ASN A 115 19.48 -10.25 -42.16
CA ASN A 115 18.63 -11.31 -42.65
C ASN A 115 17.64 -11.91 -41.62
N GLY A 116 17.10 -11.05 -40.75
CA GLY A 116 16.19 -11.47 -39.67
C GLY A 116 16.90 -11.99 -38.42
N ILE A 117 18.22 -11.96 -38.37
CA ILE A 117 19.01 -12.46 -37.23
C ILE A 117 19.69 -11.30 -36.52
N LEU A 118 19.42 -11.16 -35.22
CA LEU A 118 20.20 -10.30 -34.33
C LEU A 118 21.52 -11.03 -34.03
N LYS A 119 22.65 -10.52 -34.59
CA LYS A 119 24.02 -11.00 -34.38
C LYS A 119 24.58 -10.49 -33.04
N GLY A 120 23.77 -10.41 -32.03
CA GLY A 120 24.07 -9.82 -30.75
C GLY A 120 23.05 -10.23 -29.68
N SER A 121 22.98 -9.45 -28.63
CA SER A 121 22.16 -9.73 -27.44
C SER A 121 21.00 -8.75 -27.31
N LEU A 122 19.92 -9.23 -26.67
CA LEU A 122 18.75 -8.43 -26.33
C LEU A 122 18.90 -7.86 -24.91
N TRP A 123 18.65 -6.56 -24.76
CA TRP A 123 18.72 -5.88 -23.47
C TRP A 123 17.39 -5.21 -23.13
N ILE A 124 16.95 -5.38 -21.89
CA ILE A 124 15.70 -4.81 -21.38
C ILE A 124 16.02 -3.81 -20.27
N GLU A 125 15.67 -2.56 -20.47
CA GLU A 125 15.76 -1.51 -19.45
C GLU A 125 14.42 -1.36 -18.75
N GLY A 126 14.31 -1.94 -17.55
CA GLY A 126 13.11 -1.85 -16.73
C GLY A 126 12.89 -0.45 -16.16
N SER A 127 11.66 -0.02 -16.06
CA SER A 127 11.25 1.28 -15.49
C SER A 127 10.61 1.20 -14.10
N GLY A 128 10.48 0.00 -13.57
CA GLY A 128 9.69 -0.25 -12.36
C GLY A 128 8.18 -0.43 -12.63
N ASP A 129 7.79 -0.71 -13.89
CA ASP A 129 6.40 -0.96 -14.26
C ASP A 129 5.77 -2.08 -13.41
N PRO A 130 4.77 -1.79 -12.56
CA PRO A 130 4.14 -2.80 -11.70
C PRO A 130 3.05 -3.60 -12.41
N THR A 131 2.72 -3.27 -13.67
CA THR A 131 1.59 -3.84 -14.40
C THR A 131 1.96 -5.03 -15.28
N ILE A 132 3.27 -5.32 -15.42
CA ILE A 132 3.76 -6.41 -16.25
C ILE A 132 3.22 -7.75 -15.74
N TYR A 133 2.41 -8.41 -16.57
CA TYR A 133 1.84 -9.73 -16.27
C TYR A 133 1.07 -9.76 -14.94
N SER A 134 0.39 -8.63 -14.58
CA SER A 134 -0.35 -8.51 -13.33
C SER A 134 -1.43 -9.60 -13.20
N PRO A 135 -1.70 -10.12 -11.99
CA PRO A 135 -2.86 -10.97 -11.72
C PRO A 135 -4.20 -10.32 -12.09
N GLU A 136 -4.28 -9.00 -12.12
CA GLU A 136 -5.44 -8.20 -12.53
C GLU A 136 -5.50 -8.03 -14.06
N LYS A 137 -5.35 -9.14 -14.79
CA LYS A 137 -5.25 -9.17 -16.28
C LYS A 137 -6.35 -8.42 -17.00
N GLU A 138 -7.57 -8.46 -16.48
CA GLU A 138 -8.72 -7.78 -17.08
C GLU A 138 -8.58 -6.25 -17.08
N LYS A 139 -7.81 -5.69 -16.15
CA LYS A 139 -7.64 -4.24 -15.98
C LYS A 139 -6.46 -3.68 -16.75
N PHE A 140 -5.32 -4.37 -16.71
CA PHE A 140 -4.09 -3.89 -17.34
C PHE A 140 -3.80 -4.57 -18.68
N GLY A 141 -4.53 -5.64 -19.02
CA GLY A 141 -4.31 -6.48 -20.18
C GLY A 141 -3.04 -7.33 -20.05
N ASP A 142 -3.09 -8.57 -20.51
CA ASP A 142 -1.91 -9.45 -20.62
C ASP A 142 -1.12 -9.11 -21.92
N ASN A 143 -0.85 -7.80 -22.09
CA ASN A 143 -0.44 -7.27 -23.39
C ASN A 143 1.04 -6.86 -23.46
N PHE A 144 1.76 -6.87 -22.33
CA PHE A 144 3.15 -6.40 -22.29
C PHE A 144 4.05 -7.21 -23.23
N PHE A 145 4.08 -8.53 -23.08
CA PHE A 145 4.93 -9.39 -23.89
C PHE A 145 4.52 -9.37 -25.38
N ASN A 146 3.23 -9.26 -25.69
CA ASN A 146 2.77 -9.10 -27.05
C ASN A 146 3.28 -7.80 -27.69
N LYS A 147 3.26 -6.69 -26.93
CA LYS A 147 3.83 -5.42 -27.38
C LYS A 147 5.35 -5.52 -27.59
N LEU A 148 6.06 -6.17 -26.66
CA LEU A 148 7.49 -6.42 -26.75
C LEU A 148 7.85 -7.24 -28.01
N ILE A 149 7.14 -8.35 -28.24
CA ILE A 149 7.28 -9.18 -29.45
C ILE A 149 7.02 -8.36 -30.72
N LYS A 150 6.03 -7.48 -30.69
CA LYS A 150 5.74 -6.59 -31.84
C LYS A 150 6.92 -5.64 -32.11
N VAL A 151 7.56 -5.09 -31.08
CA VAL A 151 8.77 -4.25 -31.23
C VAL A 151 9.89 -5.06 -31.90
N LEU A 152 10.18 -6.28 -31.40
CA LEU A 152 11.21 -7.15 -31.98
C LEU A 152 10.93 -7.47 -33.47
N LYS A 153 9.69 -7.86 -33.77
CA LYS A 153 9.29 -8.15 -35.17
C LYS A 153 9.34 -6.92 -36.07
N SER A 154 8.98 -5.74 -35.55
CA SER A 154 9.09 -4.48 -36.29
C SER A 154 10.53 -4.07 -36.58
N ALA A 155 11.47 -4.46 -35.72
CA ALA A 155 12.92 -4.33 -35.94
C ALA A 155 13.48 -5.40 -36.89
N GLY A 156 12.64 -6.31 -37.41
CA GLY A 156 13.04 -7.39 -38.32
C GLY A 156 13.65 -8.62 -37.62
N ILE A 157 13.54 -8.75 -36.32
CA ILE A 157 14.17 -9.84 -35.53
C ILE A 157 13.26 -11.09 -35.57
N GLN A 158 13.80 -12.18 -36.12
CA GLN A 158 13.20 -13.52 -36.15
C GLN A 158 14.03 -14.51 -35.32
N LYS A 159 15.31 -14.16 -35.05
CA LYS A 159 16.25 -14.97 -34.28
C LYS A 159 17.20 -14.06 -33.52
N ILE A 160 17.54 -14.47 -32.28
CA ILE A 160 18.53 -13.83 -31.42
C ILE A 160 19.67 -14.84 -31.20
N GLU A 161 20.91 -14.53 -31.60
CA GLU A 161 22.06 -15.41 -31.37
C GLU A 161 22.63 -15.27 -29.95
N GLY A 162 22.64 -14.04 -29.42
CA GLY A 162 23.17 -13.76 -28.08
C GLY A 162 22.20 -14.09 -26.95
N GLN A 163 22.54 -13.59 -25.78
CA GLN A 163 21.74 -13.75 -24.55
C GLN A 163 20.75 -12.60 -24.36
N MET A 164 19.95 -12.71 -23.29
CA MET A 164 19.09 -11.64 -22.81
C MET A 164 19.64 -11.09 -21.51
N TYR A 165 19.64 -9.77 -21.37
CA TYR A 165 20.15 -9.07 -20.20
C TYR A 165 19.16 -7.99 -19.75
N ALA A 166 19.12 -7.73 -18.44
CA ALA A 166 18.61 -6.47 -17.94
C ALA A 166 19.73 -5.42 -17.99
N THR A 167 19.38 -4.18 -18.32
CA THR A 167 20.32 -3.09 -18.07
C THR A 167 20.38 -2.82 -16.56
N GLU A 168 21.58 -2.70 -16.02
CA GLU A 168 21.76 -2.28 -14.65
C GLU A 168 21.31 -0.82 -14.50
N ILE A 169 20.07 -0.63 -14.10
CA ILE A 169 19.67 0.64 -13.51
C ILE A 169 20.16 0.57 -12.07
N HIS A 170 21.07 1.45 -11.72
CA HIS A 170 21.50 1.61 -10.34
C HIS A 170 20.23 1.84 -9.50
N ASN A 171 19.76 0.78 -8.85
CA ASN A 171 18.64 0.83 -7.92
C ASN A 171 19.26 0.94 -6.53
N PRO A 172 19.32 2.15 -5.93
CA PRO A 172 19.79 2.32 -4.56
C PRO A 172 18.89 1.58 -3.56
N TYR A 173 17.72 1.16 -4.01
CA TYR A 173 16.81 0.32 -3.25
C TYR A 173 17.02 -1.12 -3.70
N SER A 174 17.62 -1.95 -2.92
CA SER A 174 17.81 -3.40 -3.12
C SER A 174 16.50 -4.21 -3.21
N GLY A 175 15.43 -3.65 -3.79
CA GLY A 175 14.11 -4.21 -3.88
C GLY A 175 13.34 -4.15 -2.57
N ILE A 176 13.96 -4.49 -1.45
CA ILE A 176 13.35 -4.57 -0.12
C ILE A 176 13.89 -3.44 0.75
N ARG A 177 13.01 -2.76 1.45
CA ARG A 177 13.41 -1.67 2.36
C ARG A 177 13.91 -2.20 3.69
N SER A 178 14.97 -1.59 4.21
CA SER A 178 15.59 -1.98 5.48
C SER A 178 14.70 -1.76 6.71
N ASP A 179 13.68 -0.91 6.59
CA ASP A 179 12.74 -0.55 7.66
C ASP A 179 11.42 -1.34 7.60
N TRP A 180 11.29 -2.28 6.66
CA TRP A 180 10.17 -3.22 6.65
C TRP A 180 10.40 -4.35 7.66
N SER A 181 9.31 -4.81 8.28
CA SER A 181 9.38 -5.93 9.21
C SER A 181 9.80 -7.21 8.49
N TRP A 182 10.70 -7.97 9.10
CA TRP A 182 11.10 -9.27 8.56
C TRP A 182 9.91 -10.23 8.39
N SER A 183 8.89 -10.11 9.23
CA SER A 183 7.65 -10.89 9.11
C SER A 183 6.83 -10.56 7.86
N ASP A 184 7.08 -9.41 7.22
CA ASP A 184 6.31 -8.93 6.09
C ASP A 184 6.96 -9.24 4.74
N VAL A 185 8.30 -9.19 4.66
CA VAL A 185 9.05 -9.25 3.38
C VAL A 185 8.91 -10.56 2.62
N GLY A 186 8.54 -11.66 3.27
CA GLY A 186 8.26 -12.94 2.61
C GLY A 186 6.86 -13.05 2.02
N ASN A 187 5.94 -12.16 2.38
CA ASN A 187 4.55 -12.17 1.95
C ASN A 187 4.33 -11.24 0.74
N TYR A 188 3.31 -11.50 -0.05
CA TYR A 188 3.03 -10.75 -1.29
C TYR A 188 2.94 -9.23 -1.09
N TYR A 189 2.46 -8.78 0.08
CA TYR A 189 2.34 -7.36 0.38
C TYR A 189 3.67 -6.71 0.81
N GLY A 190 4.70 -7.51 1.12
CA GLY A 190 6.08 -7.10 1.39
C GLY A 190 7.01 -7.36 0.20
N ALA A 191 6.45 -7.64 -0.98
CA ALA A 191 7.25 -7.80 -2.19
C ALA A 191 8.02 -6.52 -2.53
N GLY A 192 9.33 -6.65 -2.71
CA GLY A 192 10.20 -5.54 -3.08
C GLY A 192 9.93 -5.03 -4.48
N ILE A 193 10.41 -3.81 -4.76
CA ILE A 193 10.34 -3.21 -6.09
C ILE A 193 11.66 -3.40 -6.84
N TYR A 194 11.56 -3.73 -8.12
CA TYR A 194 12.69 -3.92 -9.01
C TYR A 194 12.50 -3.16 -10.32
N PRO A 195 13.55 -2.88 -11.10
CA PRO A 195 13.41 -2.30 -12.42
C PRO A 195 12.48 -3.12 -13.33
N LEU A 196 12.60 -4.45 -13.29
CA LEU A 196 11.71 -5.40 -13.96
C LEU A 196 10.85 -6.11 -12.92
N ASN A 197 9.63 -5.63 -12.75
CA ASN A 197 8.60 -6.32 -11.96
C ASN A 197 7.82 -7.28 -12.88
N ILE A 198 7.25 -8.33 -12.29
CA ILE A 198 6.37 -9.26 -13.00
C ILE A 198 5.38 -9.89 -12.04
N ASN A 199 4.12 -10.07 -12.45
CA ASN A 199 3.08 -10.70 -11.63
C ASN A 199 2.94 -10.05 -10.25
N GLU A 200 3.10 -8.72 -10.18
CA GLU A 200 3.18 -7.96 -8.91
C GLU A 200 4.23 -8.51 -7.93
N ASN A 201 5.30 -9.09 -8.44
CA ASN A 201 6.37 -9.75 -7.69
C ASN A 201 5.85 -10.74 -6.65
N GLN A 202 4.79 -11.49 -6.98
CA GLN A 202 4.18 -12.48 -6.09
C GLN A 202 4.06 -13.85 -6.75
N TYR A 203 4.03 -14.89 -5.91
CA TYR A 203 3.68 -16.26 -6.29
C TYR A 203 2.59 -16.81 -5.38
N ALA A 204 1.96 -17.91 -5.74
CA ALA A 204 0.91 -18.54 -4.96
C ALA A 204 1.22 -19.99 -4.61
N LEU A 205 0.97 -20.33 -3.35
CA LEU A 205 0.91 -21.68 -2.83
C LEU A 205 -0.54 -22.01 -2.49
N PHE A 206 -0.91 -23.25 -2.73
CA PHE A 206 -2.23 -23.76 -2.38
C PHE A 206 -2.08 -24.88 -1.36
N LEU A 207 -2.51 -24.61 -0.13
CA LEU A 207 -2.41 -25.50 1.01
C LEU A 207 -3.77 -26.14 1.29
N SER A 208 -3.73 -27.40 1.68
CA SER A 208 -4.90 -28.15 2.18
C SER A 208 -4.72 -28.40 3.67
N ALA A 209 -5.75 -28.09 4.43
CA ALA A 209 -5.87 -28.50 5.81
C ALA A 209 -5.88 -30.03 5.92
N THR A 210 -5.50 -30.55 7.09
CA THR A 210 -5.49 -31.97 7.45
C THR A 210 -6.33 -32.17 8.72
N ALA A 211 -6.04 -33.17 9.53
CA ALA A 211 -6.66 -33.28 10.86
C ALA A 211 -6.17 -32.15 11.78
N GLN A 212 -7.05 -31.68 12.65
CA GLN A 212 -6.71 -30.64 13.63
C GLN A 212 -5.45 -31.00 14.43
N GLY A 213 -4.56 -30.05 14.63
CA GLY A 213 -3.27 -30.22 15.28
C GLY A 213 -2.20 -30.90 14.42
N LYS A 214 -2.48 -31.22 13.14
CA LYS A 214 -1.51 -31.78 12.19
C LYS A 214 -1.08 -30.76 11.15
N ALA A 215 0.09 -30.98 10.55
CA ALA A 215 0.64 -30.12 9.53
C ALA A 215 -0.25 -30.06 8.27
N ALA A 216 -0.49 -28.88 7.75
CA ALA A 216 -1.11 -28.67 6.45
C ALA A 216 -0.17 -29.12 5.32
N LYS A 217 -0.72 -29.40 4.14
CA LYS A 217 0.07 -29.88 2.99
C LYS A 217 -0.01 -28.91 1.83
N ILE A 218 1.14 -28.58 1.22
CA ILE A 218 1.18 -27.89 -0.06
C ILE A 218 0.69 -28.84 -1.14
N LYS A 219 -0.42 -28.53 -1.78
CA LYS A 219 -1.04 -29.33 -2.86
C LYS A 219 -0.64 -28.87 -4.23
N LYS A 220 -0.44 -27.56 -4.39
CA LYS A 220 -0.12 -26.95 -5.68
C LYS A 220 0.72 -25.70 -5.46
N ARG A 221 1.62 -25.43 -6.41
CA ARG A 221 2.34 -24.17 -6.57
C ARG A 221 1.98 -23.58 -7.92
N ASP A 222 1.99 -22.27 -8.06
CA ASP A 222 1.95 -21.68 -9.39
C ASP A 222 3.27 -21.97 -10.15
N SER A 223 3.24 -21.85 -11.46
CA SER A 223 4.38 -22.16 -12.33
C SER A 223 5.36 -20.98 -12.44
N ILE A 224 5.07 -19.86 -11.79
CA ILE A 224 5.85 -18.64 -11.98
C ILE A 224 7.13 -18.65 -11.14
N SER A 225 7.11 -19.28 -9.97
CA SER A 225 8.21 -19.29 -9.00
C SER A 225 8.91 -20.64 -8.90
N ASP A 226 10.23 -20.59 -8.81
CA ASP A 226 11.08 -21.75 -8.50
C ASP A 226 11.47 -21.78 -7.00
N VAL A 227 10.85 -20.94 -6.15
CA VAL A 227 11.16 -20.86 -4.71
C VAL A 227 10.82 -22.16 -4.01
N GLU A 228 11.78 -22.73 -3.31
CA GLU A 228 11.54 -23.87 -2.44
C GLU A 228 10.90 -23.40 -1.13
N VAL A 229 9.72 -23.94 -0.80
CA VAL A 229 8.99 -23.58 0.40
C VAL A 229 8.69 -24.83 1.22
N THR A 230 9.08 -24.81 2.50
CA THR A 230 8.72 -25.83 3.49
C THR A 230 7.47 -25.40 4.26
N SER A 231 6.54 -26.32 4.50
CA SER A 231 5.24 -26.04 5.15
C SER A 231 4.98 -26.88 6.42
N GLU A 232 5.98 -27.56 6.92
CA GLU A 232 5.83 -28.49 8.07
C GLU A 232 5.34 -27.78 9.35
N GLU A 233 5.53 -26.47 9.44
CA GLU A 233 5.11 -25.65 10.57
C GLU A 233 3.76 -24.94 10.36
N VAL A 234 3.02 -25.24 9.30
CA VAL A 234 1.64 -24.75 9.17
C VAL A 234 0.70 -25.78 9.75
N ILE A 235 0.08 -25.45 10.86
CA ILE A 235 -0.80 -26.36 11.60
C ILE A 235 -2.25 -26.16 11.20
N THR A 236 -2.98 -27.25 11.03
CA THR A 236 -4.44 -27.19 10.90
C THR A 236 -5.06 -26.84 12.24
N ASP A 237 -5.79 -25.74 12.32
CA ASP A 237 -6.49 -25.25 13.50
C ASP A 237 -7.97 -25.67 13.46
N GLY A 238 -8.79 -25.25 14.43
CA GLY A 238 -10.21 -25.52 14.47
C GLY A 238 -10.97 -24.95 13.26
N PRO A 239 -12.22 -25.39 13.00
CA PRO A 239 -13.03 -24.83 11.93
C PRO A 239 -13.35 -23.35 12.17
N HIS A 240 -13.47 -22.57 11.09
CA HIS A 240 -13.77 -21.14 11.11
C HIS A 240 -12.75 -20.23 11.84
N THR A 241 -11.56 -20.75 12.15
CA THR A 241 -10.44 -19.93 12.63
C THR A 241 -9.87 -19.06 11.51
N PRO A 242 -9.18 -17.94 11.81
CA PRO A 242 -8.51 -17.16 10.78
C PRO A 242 -7.38 -17.93 10.08
N ASP A 243 -7.16 -17.63 8.81
CA ASP A 243 -5.90 -17.97 8.15
C ASP A 243 -4.79 -17.07 8.73
N LEU A 244 -3.81 -17.69 9.35
CA LEU A 244 -2.64 -17.06 9.95
C LEU A 244 -1.34 -17.64 9.36
N ALA A 245 -1.38 -18.15 8.13
CA ALA A 245 -0.20 -18.67 7.44
C ALA A 245 0.62 -17.52 6.84
N TYR A 246 1.86 -17.37 7.28
CA TYR A 246 2.80 -16.35 6.83
C TYR A 246 4.05 -16.99 6.24
N ILE A 247 4.57 -16.38 5.17
CA ILE A 247 5.79 -16.80 4.51
C ILE A 247 6.94 -15.94 5.02
N TYR A 248 7.97 -16.61 5.52
CA TYR A 248 9.22 -16.00 5.96
C TYR A 248 10.31 -16.30 4.96
N TRP A 249 10.94 -15.27 4.46
CA TRP A 249 12.03 -15.34 3.52
C TRP A 249 13.16 -14.44 3.97
N ARG A 250 14.40 -14.92 3.82
CA ARG A 250 15.60 -14.14 4.11
C ARG A 250 16.16 -13.59 2.81
N PRO A 251 16.38 -12.26 2.69
CA PRO A 251 17.03 -11.67 1.52
C PRO A 251 18.34 -12.40 1.17
N GLY A 252 18.52 -12.72 -0.12
CA GLY A 252 19.66 -13.49 -0.60
C GLY A 252 19.54 -15.02 -0.51
N SER A 253 18.45 -15.55 0.08
CA SER A 253 18.16 -16.98 0.14
C SER A 253 17.27 -17.42 -1.03
N THR A 254 17.40 -18.67 -1.47
CA THR A 254 16.53 -19.30 -2.48
C THR A 254 15.36 -20.08 -1.86
N ASP A 255 15.38 -20.27 -0.56
CA ASP A 255 14.38 -21.00 0.22
C ASP A 255 13.53 -20.04 1.07
N ALA A 256 12.29 -20.42 1.30
CA ALA A 256 11.38 -19.74 2.18
C ALA A 256 10.68 -20.74 3.09
N LYS A 257 10.23 -20.28 4.26
CA LYS A 257 9.53 -21.07 5.25
C LYS A 257 8.14 -20.50 5.45
N ILE A 258 7.13 -21.35 5.45
CA ILE A 258 5.77 -20.96 5.81
C ILE A 258 5.43 -21.52 7.19
N THR A 259 4.89 -20.67 8.06
CA THR A 259 4.48 -21.05 9.43
C THR A 259 3.11 -20.48 9.74
N GLY A 260 2.50 -20.93 10.83
CA GLY A 260 1.23 -20.41 11.33
C GLY A 260 0.12 -21.44 11.29
N SER A 261 -1.13 -21.03 11.01
CA SER A 261 -2.26 -21.94 11.02
C SER A 261 -3.25 -21.70 9.88
N LEU A 262 -3.95 -22.76 9.51
CA LEU A 262 -5.07 -22.74 8.56
C LEU A 262 -6.31 -23.33 9.22
N PRO A 263 -7.52 -22.79 8.94
CA PRO A 263 -8.76 -23.39 9.42
C PRO A 263 -8.99 -24.78 8.82
N GLN A 264 -9.54 -25.68 9.62
CA GLN A 264 -9.76 -27.10 9.23
C GLN A 264 -10.72 -27.24 8.02
N ASP A 265 -11.63 -26.32 7.85
CA ASP A 265 -12.57 -26.26 6.72
C ASP A 265 -11.95 -25.70 5.41
N SER A 266 -10.65 -25.42 5.40
CA SER A 266 -9.91 -24.99 4.20
C SER A 266 -9.57 -26.18 3.30
N ASN A 267 -10.34 -26.34 2.22
CA ASN A 267 -10.05 -27.38 1.20
C ASN A 267 -8.80 -27.06 0.39
N LEU A 268 -8.64 -25.78 -0.01
CA LEU A 268 -7.50 -25.33 -0.80
C LEU A 268 -7.27 -23.82 -0.54
N GLN A 269 -6.53 -23.52 0.52
CA GLN A 269 -6.22 -22.15 0.91
C GLN A 269 -5.08 -21.58 0.05
N LYS A 270 -5.31 -20.42 -0.55
CA LYS A 270 -4.30 -19.71 -1.33
C LYS A 270 -3.48 -18.79 -0.43
N VAL A 271 -2.20 -19.09 -0.28
CA VAL A 271 -1.22 -18.27 0.42
C VAL A 271 -0.27 -17.67 -0.60
N LYS A 272 -0.01 -16.37 -0.53
CA LYS A 272 0.80 -15.65 -1.51
C LYS A 272 2.12 -15.20 -0.90
N GLY A 273 3.23 -15.49 -1.60
CA GLY A 273 4.58 -15.08 -1.23
C GLY A 273 5.16 -14.04 -2.19
N ALA A 274 6.21 -13.36 -1.73
CA ALA A 274 7.00 -12.42 -2.52
C ALA A 274 8.01 -13.16 -3.40
N LEU A 275 8.10 -12.80 -4.69
CA LEU A 275 9.16 -13.28 -5.58
C LEU A 275 10.50 -12.70 -5.13
N GLN A 276 11.50 -13.58 -5.02
CA GLN A 276 12.85 -13.23 -4.57
C GLN A 276 13.69 -12.63 -5.70
N ASN A 277 13.46 -13.08 -6.94
CA ASN A 277 14.13 -12.61 -8.13
C ASN A 277 13.14 -12.43 -9.28
N PRO A 278 12.40 -11.30 -9.32
CA PRO A 278 11.43 -11.03 -10.38
C PRO A 278 12.08 -10.96 -11.78
N GLU A 279 13.31 -10.49 -11.89
CA GLU A 279 14.04 -10.42 -13.14
C GLU A 279 14.26 -11.81 -13.77
N LYS A 280 14.69 -12.80 -12.99
CA LYS A 280 14.85 -14.18 -13.45
C LYS A 280 13.51 -14.72 -13.97
N VAL A 281 12.41 -14.43 -13.26
CA VAL A 281 11.06 -14.84 -13.65
C VAL A 281 10.63 -14.15 -14.93
N PHE A 282 10.92 -12.85 -15.07
CA PHE A 282 10.65 -12.07 -16.27
C PHE A 282 11.31 -12.71 -17.51
N PHE A 283 12.59 -13.03 -17.44
CA PHE A 283 13.32 -13.66 -18.57
C PHE A 283 12.83 -15.09 -18.84
N LYS A 284 12.47 -15.87 -17.84
CA LYS A 284 11.82 -17.17 -18.01
C LYS A 284 10.53 -17.05 -18.82
N VAL A 285 9.67 -16.08 -18.47
CA VAL A 285 8.42 -15.82 -19.18
C VAL A 285 8.70 -15.29 -20.60
N LEU A 286 9.64 -14.34 -20.74
CA LEU A 286 10.01 -13.79 -22.05
C LEU A 286 10.51 -14.88 -22.99
N THR A 287 11.40 -15.77 -22.55
CA THR A 287 11.88 -16.94 -23.35
C THR A 287 10.70 -17.77 -23.87
N SER A 288 9.74 -18.07 -23.01
CA SER A 288 8.53 -18.81 -23.41
C SER A 288 7.69 -18.03 -24.45
N GLN A 289 7.57 -16.70 -24.32
CA GLN A 289 6.82 -15.88 -25.26
C GLN A 289 7.53 -15.71 -26.60
N LEU A 290 8.87 -15.59 -26.62
CA LEU A 290 9.67 -15.58 -27.84
C LEU A 290 9.45 -16.87 -28.63
N SER A 291 9.58 -18.02 -28.00
CA SER A 291 9.36 -19.34 -28.61
C SER A 291 7.95 -19.48 -29.20
N LYS A 292 6.91 -19.12 -28.43
CA LYS A 292 5.50 -19.13 -28.91
C LYS A 292 5.26 -18.20 -30.09
N SER A 293 6.05 -17.14 -30.23
CA SER A 293 5.93 -16.14 -31.29
C SER A 293 6.79 -16.42 -32.51
N GLY A 294 7.52 -17.56 -32.48
CA GLY A 294 8.40 -17.99 -33.56
C GLY A 294 9.75 -17.26 -33.61
N ILE A 295 10.14 -16.57 -32.53
CA ILE A 295 11.46 -15.94 -32.42
C ILE A 295 12.40 -16.92 -31.72
N ALA A 296 13.45 -17.39 -32.43
CA ALA A 296 14.42 -18.30 -31.86
C ALA A 296 15.43 -17.56 -30.98
N LEU A 297 15.83 -18.18 -29.87
CA LEU A 297 16.88 -17.69 -28.96
C LEU A 297 17.95 -18.76 -28.83
N GLU A 298 19.21 -18.47 -29.24
CA GLU A 298 20.33 -19.41 -29.10
C GLU A 298 21.05 -19.28 -27.75
N GLY A 299 21.10 -18.09 -27.18
CA GLY A 299 21.70 -17.84 -25.86
C GLY A 299 23.23 -17.93 -25.86
N LYS A 300 23.91 -17.69 -26.99
CA LYS A 300 25.36 -17.66 -27.10
C LYS A 300 25.95 -16.50 -26.28
N GLN A 301 27.07 -16.72 -25.65
CA GLN A 301 27.84 -15.63 -25.08
C GLN A 301 28.62 -14.96 -26.22
N LEU A 302 28.31 -13.70 -26.49
CA LEU A 302 28.92 -12.89 -27.52
C LEU A 302 29.64 -11.69 -26.89
N GLU A 303 30.56 -11.09 -27.62
CA GLU A 303 31.17 -9.82 -27.21
C GLU A 303 30.09 -8.72 -27.17
N LEU A 304 30.23 -7.81 -26.21
CA LEU A 304 29.28 -6.74 -26.03
C LEU A 304 29.56 -5.60 -27.00
N GLU A 305 28.65 -5.35 -27.89
CA GLU A 305 28.62 -4.23 -28.81
C GLU A 305 27.85 -3.04 -28.17
N PRO A 306 28.05 -1.81 -28.68
CA PRO A 306 27.27 -0.66 -28.22
C PRO A 306 25.77 -0.90 -28.33
N LEU A 307 25.01 -0.46 -27.33
CA LEU A 307 23.56 -0.63 -27.29
C LEU A 307 22.88 0.36 -28.22
N LYS A 308 21.89 -0.15 -28.97
CA LYS A 308 20.97 0.63 -29.79
C LYS A 308 19.53 0.40 -29.33
N GLU A 309 18.81 1.47 -28.98
CA GLU A 309 17.39 1.39 -28.67
C GLU A 309 16.59 1.05 -29.94
N ILE A 310 15.72 0.05 -29.87
CA ILE A 310 14.83 -0.35 -30.96
C ILE A 310 13.36 -0.08 -30.67
N GLY A 311 13.02 0.33 -29.47
CA GLY A 311 11.68 0.71 -29.05
C GLY A 311 11.45 0.52 -27.55
N PHE A 312 10.20 0.69 -27.15
CA PHE A 312 9.77 0.57 -25.76
C PHE A 312 8.35 0.01 -25.66
N VAL A 313 8.00 -0.45 -24.47
CA VAL A 313 6.64 -0.84 -24.09
C VAL A 313 6.17 0.05 -22.93
N GLU A 314 4.96 0.57 -23.05
CA GLU A 314 4.33 1.42 -22.04
C GLU A 314 3.33 0.64 -21.18
N SER A 315 3.29 0.97 -19.89
CA SER A 315 2.27 0.50 -18.94
C SER A 315 0.89 1.10 -19.22
N ALA A 316 -0.09 0.73 -18.41
CA ALA A 316 -1.32 1.51 -18.26
C ALA A 316 -1.00 2.92 -17.71
N PRO A 317 -1.87 3.94 -17.95
CA PRO A 317 -1.67 5.27 -17.43
C PRO A 317 -1.79 5.32 -15.89
N LEU A 318 -1.10 6.26 -15.27
CA LEU A 318 -1.00 6.37 -13.81
C LEU A 318 -2.36 6.43 -13.10
N ARG A 319 -3.37 7.07 -13.72
CA ARG A 319 -4.74 7.12 -13.15
C ARG A 319 -5.32 5.72 -12.89
N GLU A 320 -5.08 4.76 -13.78
CA GLU A 320 -5.56 3.39 -13.61
C GLU A 320 -4.74 2.64 -12.56
N ILE A 321 -3.43 2.88 -12.50
CA ILE A 321 -2.56 2.32 -11.46
C ILE A 321 -2.97 2.86 -10.08
N VAL A 322 -3.21 4.16 -9.94
CA VAL A 322 -3.67 4.79 -8.68
C VAL A 322 -5.03 4.24 -8.24
N LYS A 323 -5.90 3.93 -9.19
CA LYS A 323 -7.19 3.29 -8.89
C LYS A 323 -7.00 1.93 -8.21
N GLU A 324 -6.12 1.08 -8.73
CA GLU A 324 -5.80 -0.20 -8.09
C GLU A 324 -5.06 -0.03 -6.75
N VAL A 325 -4.14 0.92 -6.68
CA VAL A 325 -3.46 1.29 -5.42
C VAL A 325 -4.47 1.55 -4.30
N ASN A 326 -5.48 2.36 -4.56
CA ASN A 326 -6.42 2.76 -3.51
C ASN A 326 -7.53 1.73 -3.28
N LEU A 327 -8.09 1.12 -4.36
CA LEU A 327 -9.17 0.13 -4.24
C LEU A 327 -8.72 -1.16 -3.57
N LEU A 328 -7.55 -1.71 -3.96
CA LEU A 328 -7.03 -2.98 -3.46
C LEU A 328 -5.95 -2.80 -2.39
N SER A 329 -5.52 -1.56 -2.14
CA SER A 329 -4.42 -1.27 -1.21
C SER A 329 -3.09 -1.91 -1.65
N ASN A 330 -2.79 -1.91 -2.95
CA ASN A 330 -1.62 -2.57 -3.53
C ASN A 330 -0.32 -1.85 -3.13
N ASN A 331 0.58 -2.57 -2.43
CA ASN A 331 1.84 -2.01 -1.95
C ASN A 331 2.85 -1.84 -3.08
N LEU A 332 3.06 -2.88 -3.91
CA LEU A 332 4.04 -2.84 -5.00
C LEU A 332 3.75 -1.67 -5.96
N MET A 333 2.51 -1.53 -6.41
CA MET A 333 2.13 -0.44 -7.30
C MET A 333 2.38 0.93 -6.66
N THR A 334 2.17 1.04 -5.35
CA THR A 334 2.45 2.29 -4.63
C THR A 334 3.94 2.60 -4.56
N GLU A 335 4.77 1.60 -4.24
CA GLU A 335 6.22 1.75 -4.21
C GLU A 335 6.78 2.06 -5.61
N SER A 336 6.17 1.49 -6.67
CA SER A 336 6.54 1.83 -8.06
C SER A 336 6.28 3.31 -8.40
N ILE A 337 5.17 3.87 -7.94
CA ILE A 337 4.89 5.31 -8.11
C ILE A 337 5.95 6.14 -7.37
N ALA A 338 6.26 5.77 -6.14
CA ALA A 338 7.26 6.45 -5.33
C ALA A 338 8.67 6.33 -5.96
N PHE A 339 9.01 5.19 -6.52
CA PHE A 339 10.26 4.99 -7.27
C PHE A 339 10.32 5.87 -8.55
N ALA A 340 9.23 5.96 -9.30
CA ALA A 340 9.17 6.84 -10.47
C ALA A 340 9.35 8.32 -10.12
N LEU A 341 8.82 8.76 -8.97
CA LEU A 341 9.03 10.12 -8.45
C LEU A 341 10.50 10.40 -8.13
N THR A 342 11.21 9.41 -7.55
CA THR A 342 12.65 9.54 -7.24
C THR A 342 13.49 9.69 -8.50
N LYS A 343 13.18 8.91 -9.55
CA LYS A 343 13.88 9.01 -10.84
C LYS A 343 13.72 10.36 -11.52
N LYS A 344 12.56 10.99 -11.38
CA LYS A 344 12.26 12.28 -12.03
C LYS A 344 13.15 13.41 -11.49
N ASP A 345 13.49 13.37 -10.22
CA ASP A 345 14.26 14.44 -9.58
C ASP A 345 15.77 14.34 -9.83
N ASP A 346 16.27 13.32 -10.59
CA ASP A 346 17.69 12.99 -10.84
C ASP A 346 18.59 12.98 -9.59
N LYS A 347 17.95 13.02 -8.43
CA LYS A 347 18.58 12.94 -7.12
C LYS A 347 18.23 11.58 -6.53
N LEU A 348 19.06 10.59 -6.85
CA LEU A 348 19.09 9.32 -6.13
C LEU A 348 19.59 9.59 -4.71
N ASP A 349 18.72 10.18 -3.89
CA ASP A 349 18.96 10.35 -2.48
C ASP A 349 18.80 8.99 -1.80
N GLU A 350 19.79 8.59 -1.01
CA GLU A 350 19.78 7.33 -0.26
C GLU A 350 18.57 7.22 0.69
N SER A 351 18.00 8.33 1.14
CA SER A 351 16.78 8.36 1.95
C SER A 351 15.51 8.03 1.17
N GLY A 352 15.55 8.10 -0.16
CA GLY A 352 14.56 7.57 -1.11
C GLY A 352 13.15 8.12 -1.06
N TRP A 353 12.80 8.95 -0.08
CA TRP A 353 11.44 9.44 0.12
C TRP A 353 11.39 10.94 0.39
N THR A 354 12.44 11.64 0.06
CA THR A 354 12.56 13.10 0.19
C THR A 354 11.44 13.83 -0.54
N HIS A 355 10.99 13.30 -1.68
CA HIS A 355 9.87 13.89 -2.43
C HIS A 355 8.53 13.77 -1.69
N LEU A 356 8.27 12.71 -0.89
CA LEU A 356 7.07 12.63 -0.05
C LEU A 356 7.16 13.62 1.11
N ALA A 357 8.32 13.76 1.74
CA ALA A 357 8.55 14.74 2.79
C ALA A 357 8.45 16.18 2.25
N ARG A 358 8.99 16.43 1.04
CA ARG A 358 8.85 17.72 0.35
C ARG A 358 7.37 18.06 0.09
N PHE A 359 6.60 17.08 -0.39
CA PHE A 359 5.16 17.25 -0.58
C PHE A 359 4.43 17.55 0.74
N ALA A 360 4.74 16.82 1.83
CA ALA A 360 4.18 17.10 3.15
C ALA A 360 4.48 18.53 3.62
N ASN A 361 5.71 19.04 3.39
CA ASN A 361 6.07 20.42 3.68
C ASN A 361 5.29 21.42 2.81
N GLN A 362 5.13 21.16 1.50
CA GLN A 362 4.39 22.03 0.58
C GLN A 362 2.93 22.25 0.97
N ILE A 363 2.30 21.23 1.56
CA ILE A 363 0.93 21.32 2.05
C ILE A 363 0.84 21.76 3.52
N ASN A 364 1.95 22.18 4.11
CA ASN A 364 2.06 22.59 5.51
C ASN A 364 1.56 21.53 6.50
N CYS A 365 1.94 20.26 6.32
CA CYS A 365 1.69 19.23 7.33
C CYS A 365 2.23 19.67 8.70
N PRO A 366 1.55 19.28 9.81
CA PRO A 366 2.11 19.49 11.15
C PRO A 366 3.50 18.87 11.26
N GLN A 367 4.38 19.53 12.02
CA GLN A 367 5.78 19.10 12.20
C GLN A 367 5.91 17.73 12.88
N GLY A 368 7.08 17.11 12.76
CA GLY A 368 7.39 15.83 13.37
C GLY A 368 6.92 14.61 12.55
N PHE A 369 6.43 14.80 11.33
CA PHE A 369 6.18 13.67 10.43
C PHE A 369 7.49 12.99 10.03
N TYR A 370 7.42 11.69 9.80
CA TYR A 370 8.51 10.88 9.24
C TYR A 370 7.91 9.89 8.23
N LEU A 371 8.37 9.95 7.00
CA LEU A 371 7.83 9.18 5.89
C LEU A 371 8.91 8.22 5.39
N ALA A 372 8.77 6.96 5.75
CA ALA A 372 9.77 5.92 5.52
C ALA A 372 9.54 5.15 4.20
N ASP A 373 8.28 5.01 3.77
CA ASP A 373 7.92 4.34 2.51
C ASP A 373 6.68 4.98 1.86
N GLY A 374 6.37 4.57 0.64
CA GLY A 374 5.20 5.06 -0.08
C GLY A 374 3.91 4.33 0.25
N SER A 375 3.99 3.07 0.67
CA SER A 375 2.85 2.19 0.86
C SER A 375 2.25 2.22 2.26
N GLY A 376 3.04 2.65 3.26
CA GLY A 376 2.66 2.60 4.66
C GLY A 376 2.86 1.22 5.29
N LEU A 377 3.69 0.36 4.68
CA LEU A 377 4.05 -0.93 5.26
C LEU A 377 5.06 -0.75 6.41
N SER A 378 5.97 0.21 6.27
CA SER A 378 6.93 0.53 7.33
C SER A 378 6.22 1.00 8.61
N PRO A 379 6.50 0.36 9.76
CA PRO A 379 6.01 0.83 11.05
C PRO A 379 6.70 2.12 11.52
N SER A 380 7.70 2.60 10.79
CA SER A 380 8.41 3.86 11.10
C SER A 380 7.69 5.10 10.61
N ASN A 381 6.78 4.97 9.64
CA ASN A 381 5.99 6.12 9.17
C ASN A 381 5.26 6.82 10.33
N ARG A 382 5.31 8.15 10.33
CA ARG A 382 4.62 9.02 11.29
C ARG A 382 4.01 10.21 10.58
N ILE A 383 2.70 10.42 10.76
CA ILE A 383 1.97 11.57 10.25
C ILE A 383 0.71 11.76 11.09
N SER A 384 0.24 12.99 11.19
CA SER A 384 -0.93 13.32 11.99
C SER A 384 -2.24 13.23 11.19
N PRO A 385 -3.40 13.02 11.83
CA PRO A 385 -4.71 13.14 11.20
C PRO A 385 -4.91 14.49 10.48
N GLU A 386 -4.44 15.59 11.07
CA GLU A 386 -4.47 16.91 10.44
C GLU A 386 -3.65 16.94 9.14
N GLY A 387 -2.50 16.26 9.09
CA GLY A 387 -1.69 16.15 7.88
C GLY A 387 -2.46 15.51 6.73
N PHE A 388 -3.22 14.44 6.99
CA PHE A 388 -4.10 13.83 5.99
C PHE A 388 -5.23 14.77 5.55
N CYS A 389 -5.88 15.44 6.49
CA CYS A 389 -6.94 16.39 6.14
C CYS A 389 -6.42 17.56 5.30
N LYS A 390 -5.23 18.07 5.60
CA LYS A 390 -4.57 19.12 4.78
C LYS A 390 -4.30 18.62 3.36
N ALA A 391 -3.76 17.40 3.21
CA ALA A 391 -3.51 16.80 1.91
C ALA A 391 -4.80 16.60 1.10
N LEU A 392 -5.84 16.05 1.72
CA LEU A 392 -7.14 15.85 1.09
C LEU A 392 -7.82 17.16 0.71
N PHE A 393 -7.74 18.17 1.58
CA PHE A 393 -8.30 19.50 1.29
C PHE A 393 -7.55 20.22 0.17
N TRP A 394 -6.21 20.08 0.13
CA TRP A 394 -5.38 20.56 -0.95
C TRP A 394 -5.73 19.87 -2.28
N ALA A 395 -5.94 18.54 -2.27
CA ALA A 395 -6.27 17.76 -3.45
C ALA A 395 -7.57 18.21 -4.12
N LYS A 396 -8.58 18.68 -3.36
CA LYS A 396 -9.83 19.23 -3.90
C LYS A 396 -9.62 20.38 -4.89
N LYS A 397 -8.49 21.08 -4.82
CA LYS A 397 -8.16 22.22 -5.68
C LYS A 397 -7.31 21.85 -6.89
N GLN A 398 -6.98 20.54 -7.07
CA GLN A 398 -6.11 20.06 -8.13
C GLN A 398 -6.92 19.53 -9.31
N SER A 399 -6.34 19.64 -10.51
CA SER A 399 -6.95 19.13 -11.75
C SER A 399 -7.19 17.60 -11.72
N PHE A 400 -6.36 16.86 -11.00
CA PHE A 400 -6.48 15.39 -10.85
C PHE A 400 -7.50 14.94 -9.77
N TYR A 401 -8.23 15.87 -9.14
CA TYR A 401 -9.16 15.51 -8.05
C TYR A 401 -10.20 14.46 -8.46
N GLY A 402 -10.71 14.56 -9.70
CA GLY A 402 -11.65 13.58 -10.24
C GLY A 402 -11.06 12.16 -10.29
N ASP A 403 -9.81 12.02 -10.74
CA ASP A 403 -9.11 10.74 -10.81
C ASP A 403 -8.83 10.18 -9.40
N LEU A 404 -8.42 11.05 -8.45
CA LEU A 404 -8.26 10.66 -7.05
C LEU A 404 -9.57 10.15 -6.46
N MET A 405 -10.67 10.86 -6.64
CA MET A 405 -12.00 10.45 -6.14
C MET A 405 -12.46 9.13 -6.73
N ALA A 406 -12.26 8.93 -8.04
CA ALA A 406 -12.60 7.69 -8.73
C ALA A 406 -11.77 6.49 -8.24
N SER A 407 -10.61 6.73 -7.63
CA SER A 407 -9.72 5.69 -7.10
C SER A 407 -10.08 5.25 -5.68
N LEU A 408 -10.84 6.04 -4.92
CA LEU A 408 -11.10 5.75 -3.50
C LEU A 408 -12.17 4.67 -3.32
N PRO A 409 -11.98 3.71 -2.40
CA PRO A 409 -13.02 2.79 -1.95
C PRO A 409 -14.25 3.51 -1.44
N VAL A 410 -15.44 2.95 -1.76
CA VAL A 410 -16.75 3.51 -1.39
C VAL A 410 -17.45 2.63 -0.37
N SER A 411 -17.96 3.22 0.70
CA SER A 411 -18.68 2.52 1.78
C SER A 411 -19.78 1.61 1.26
N GLY A 412 -19.79 0.35 1.72
CA GLY A 412 -20.78 -0.66 1.36
C GLY A 412 -20.82 -1.02 -0.14
N THR A 413 -19.83 -0.60 -0.95
CA THR A 413 -19.89 -0.71 -2.41
C THR A 413 -18.63 -1.28 -3.04
N SER A 414 -17.44 -0.70 -2.77
CA SER A 414 -16.24 -1.07 -3.52
C SER A 414 -14.98 -1.17 -2.65
N GLY A 415 -13.95 -1.83 -3.21
CA GLY A 415 -12.62 -1.91 -2.64
C GLY A 415 -12.61 -2.42 -1.20
N THR A 416 -11.68 -1.92 -0.40
CA THR A 416 -11.53 -2.29 1.02
C THR A 416 -12.70 -1.86 1.90
N MET A 417 -13.60 -1.01 1.40
CA MET A 417 -14.80 -0.57 2.11
C MET A 417 -16.09 -1.29 1.68
N ARG A 418 -16.02 -2.28 0.79
CA ARG A 418 -17.21 -3.03 0.30
C ARG A 418 -18.07 -3.60 1.42
N ASN A 419 -17.44 -4.08 2.49
CA ASN A 419 -18.09 -4.68 3.66
C ASN A 419 -17.98 -3.80 4.90
N PHE A 420 -17.97 -2.47 4.74
CA PHE A 420 -17.81 -1.50 5.82
C PHE A 420 -18.73 -0.29 5.61
N CYS A 421 -19.40 0.21 6.67
CA CYS A 421 -20.42 1.25 6.62
C CYS A 421 -21.54 0.93 5.61
N LYS A 422 -22.19 -0.24 5.81
CA LYS A 422 -23.22 -0.75 4.90
C LYS A 422 -24.63 -0.26 5.25
N SER A 423 -24.82 0.46 6.34
CA SER A 423 -26.14 0.98 6.71
C SER A 423 -26.74 1.83 5.57
N PRO A 424 -28.06 1.84 5.39
CA PRO A 424 -28.72 2.68 4.37
C PRO A 424 -28.32 4.16 4.47
N ALA A 425 -28.02 4.62 5.68
CA ALA A 425 -27.58 6.00 5.94
C ALA A 425 -26.19 6.30 5.38
N ALA A 426 -25.23 5.34 5.42
CA ALA A 426 -23.83 5.55 5.11
C ALA A 426 -23.36 4.92 3.79
N LYS A 427 -24.07 3.91 3.27
CA LYS A 427 -23.73 3.23 2.01
C LYS A 427 -23.64 4.23 0.85
N GLY A 428 -22.50 4.21 0.15
CA GLY A 428 -22.25 5.10 -0.98
C GLY A 428 -21.86 6.54 -0.60
N LYS A 429 -21.81 6.90 0.69
CA LYS A 429 -21.59 8.27 1.13
C LYS A 429 -20.20 8.56 1.66
N ILE A 430 -19.39 7.54 1.92
CA ILE A 430 -18.02 7.68 2.42
C ILE A 430 -17.07 7.13 1.37
N GLN A 431 -16.11 7.94 0.92
CA GLN A 431 -15.02 7.54 0.03
C GLN A 431 -13.70 7.72 0.77
N ALA A 432 -13.05 6.61 1.14
CA ALA A 432 -11.89 6.69 2.00
C ALA A 432 -10.87 5.57 1.73
N LYS A 433 -9.60 5.88 1.94
CA LYS A 433 -8.54 4.89 2.04
C LYS A 433 -8.51 4.32 3.45
N SER A 434 -8.46 3.00 3.54
CA SER A 434 -8.22 2.27 4.78
C SER A 434 -6.74 1.98 4.98
N GLY A 435 -6.30 1.92 6.23
CA GLY A 435 -4.97 1.47 6.63
C GLY A 435 -5.06 0.47 7.78
N THR A 436 -4.33 -0.63 7.68
CA THR A 436 -4.30 -1.67 8.71
C THR A 436 -2.89 -2.24 8.85
N LEU A 437 -2.37 -2.25 10.07
CA LEU A 437 -1.24 -3.05 10.53
C LEU A 437 -1.63 -3.71 11.84
N THR A 438 -0.74 -4.49 12.43
CA THR A 438 -0.98 -5.07 13.75
C THR A 438 -1.36 -3.98 14.76
N ARG A 439 -2.58 -4.09 15.34
CA ARG A 439 -3.16 -3.11 16.30
C ARG A 439 -3.18 -1.66 15.80
N THR A 440 -3.31 -1.48 14.49
CA THR A 440 -3.42 -0.16 13.84
C THR A 440 -4.58 -0.16 12.87
N LEU A 441 -5.45 0.84 12.98
CA LEU A 441 -6.60 1.06 12.10
C LEU A 441 -6.67 2.53 11.73
N CYS A 442 -6.70 2.82 10.42
CA CYS A 442 -6.76 4.19 9.91
C CYS A 442 -7.76 4.29 8.77
N TYR A 443 -8.48 5.41 8.71
CA TYR A 443 -9.33 5.79 7.59
C TYR A 443 -9.21 7.29 7.35
N SER A 444 -8.93 7.69 6.10
CA SER A 444 -8.89 9.10 5.71
C SER A 444 -9.55 9.30 4.35
N GLY A 445 -10.32 10.36 4.18
CA GLY A 445 -11.05 10.58 2.95
C GLY A 445 -12.15 11.63 3.07
N TYR A 446 -13.22 11.39 2.34
CA TYR A 446 -14.35 12.30 2.19
C TYR A 446 -15.66 11.62 2.59
N ALA A 447 -16.60 12.39 3.10
CA ALA A 447 -17.94 11.90 3.39
C ALA A 447 -19.00 12.94 2.98
N LYS A 448 -20.15 12.46 2.50
CA LYS A 448 -21.33 13.28 2.22
C LYS A 448 -22.26 13.21 3.43
N ALA A 449 -22.31 14.28 4.22
CA ALA A 449 -23.20 14.41 5.37
C ALA A 449 -24.45 15.23 5.01
N LYS A 450 -25.42 15.30 5.93
CA LYS A 450 -26.60 16.16 5.78
C LYS A 450 -26.19 17.65 5.66
N ARG A 451 -25.15 18.04 6.38
CA ARG A 451 -24.56 19.40 6.31
C ARG A 451 -23.93 19.72 4.95
N GLY A 452 -23.42 18.75 4.24
CA GLY A 452 -22.61 18.89 3.03
C GLY A 452 -21.38 17.97 3.06
N ASP A 453 -20.40 18.27 2.22
CA ASP A 453 -19.16 17.49 2.15
C ASP A 453 -18.30 17.67 3.39
N LEU A 454 -17.70 16.58 3.84
CA LEU A 454 -16.73 16.53 4.93
C LEU A 454 -15.40 15.99 4.44
N VAL A 455 -14.31 16.40 5.10
CA VAL A 455 -12.98 15.81 5.00
C VAL A 455 -12.62 15.26 6.37
N PHE A 456 -12.11 14.04 6.44
CA PHE A 456 -11.83 13.41 7.73
C PHE A 456 -10.57 12.54 7.71
N SER A 457 -10.02 12.35 8.90
CA SER A 457 -8.99 11.36 9.19
C SER A 457 -9.19 10.80 10.59
N ILE A 458 -9.15 9.47 10.69
CA ILE A 458 -9.25 8.70 11.92
C ILE A 458 -8.07 7.76 11.96
N MET A 459 -7.24 7.83 12.99
CA MET A 459 -6.06 7.01 13.14
C MET A 459 -5.98 6.47 14.57
N ILE A 460 -5.87 5.15 14.71
CA ILE A 460 -5.82 4.45 15.99
C ILE A 460 -4.63 3.50 15.97
N ASN A 461 -3.71 3.67 16.92
CA ASN A 461 -2.54 2.81 17.08
C ASN A 461 -2.57 2.15 18.46
N SER A 462 -2.08 0.92 18.53
CA SER A 462 -1.90 0.15 19.78
C SER A 462 -3.21 -0.11 20.55
N TYR A 463 -4.35 -0.19 19.86
CA TYR A 463 -5.61 -0.57 20.52
C TYR A 463 -5.51 -2.00 21.09
N SER A 464 -6.24 -2.27 22.15
CA SER A 464 -6.33 -3.60 22.77
C SER A 464 -7.50 -4.42 22.23
N GLY A 465 -7.48 -5.73 22.47
CA GLY A 465 -8.58 -6.61 22.10
C GLY A 465 -8.62 -7.04 20.64
N ASN A 466 -9.83 -7.35 20.16
CA ASN A 466 -10.08 -8.00 18.90
C ASN A 466 -10.26 -6.98 17.76
N PHE A 467 -9.61 -7.25 16.60
CA PHE A 467 -9.71 -6.42 15.38
C PHE A 467 -11.15 -6.17 14.92
N LYS A 468 -11.98 -7.22 14.89
CA LYS A 468 -13.36 -7.13 14.41
C LYS A 468 -14.21 -6.23 15.32
N ALA A 469 -14.02 -6.33 16.64
CA ALA A 469 -14.69 -5.47 17.61
C ALA A 469 -14.28 -4.01 17.46
N MET A 470 -12.97 -3.71 17.38
CA MET A 470 -12.49 -2.34 17.18
C MET A 470 -12.98 -1.75 15.85
N LYS A 471 -12.94 -2.54 14.78
CA LYS A 471 -13.47 -2.13 13.48
C LYS A 471 -14.96 -1.80 13.53
N SER A 472 -15.76 -2.55 14.29
CA SER A 472 -17.19 -2.28 14.49
C SER A 472 -17.45 -0.97 15.24
N GLU A 473 -16.65 -0.65 16.25
CA GLU A 473 -16.77 0.64 16.95
C GLU A 473 -16.38 1.82 16.03
N LEU A 474 -15.35 1.63 15.20
CA LEU A 474 -14.94 2.61 14.20
C LEU A 474 -16.03 2.85 13.14
N GLU A 475 -16.74 1.79 12.76
CA GLU A 475 -17.88 1.87 11.84
C GLU A 475 -18.97 2.79 12.39
N LYS A 476 -19.30 2.68 13.69
CA LYS A 476 -20.33 3.51 14.35
C LYS A 476 -19.99 5.01 14.26
N ILE A 477 -18.75 5.41 14.56
CA ILE A 477 -18.38 6.83 14.48
C ILE A 477 -18.32 7.34 13.03
N MET A 478 -17.94 6.50 12.08
CA MET A 478 -17.94 6.86 10.66
C MET A 478 -19.36 6.97 10.09
N GLU A 479 -20.28 6.12 10.52
CA GLU A 479 -21.70 6.24 10.15
C GLU A 479 -22.37 7.45 10.79
N ALA A 480 -22.05 7.75 12.07
CA ALA A 480 -22.53 8.96 12.74
C ALA A 480 -22.09 10.24 12.01
N MET A 481 -20.90 10.27 11.45
CA MET A 481 -20.38 11.42 10.70
C MET A 481 -21.30 11.83 9.53
N VAL A 482 -21.93 10.87 8.85
CA VAL A 482 -22.86 11.15 7.73
C VAL A 482 -24.13 11.86 8.20
N SER A 483 -24.46 11.77 9.49
CA SER A 483 -25.64 12.41 10.09
C SER A 483 -25.40 13.86 10.54
N ILE A 484 -24.19 14.37 10.47
CA ILE A 484 -23.83 15.75 10.87
C ILE A 484 -24.66 16.78 10.09
N GLN A 485 -25.28 17.72 10.86
CA GLN A 485 -26.14 18.81 10.38
C GLN A 485 -25.41 20.15 10.37
#